data_d01f481bad5638a68eab40c59cdab537
#
_entry.id   d01f481bad5638a68eab40c59cdab537
#
_cell.length_a   1.000
_cell.length_b   1.000
_cell.length_c   1.000
_cell.angle_alpha   90.00
_cell.angle_beta   90.00
_cell.angle_gamma   90.00
#
_symmetry.space_group_name_H-M   'P 1'
#
loop_
_entity.id
_entity.type
_entity.pdbx_description
1 polymer ?
#
loop_
_entity_poly.entity_id
_entity_poly.type
_entity_poly.pdbx_seq_one_letter_code
_entity_poly.pdbx_strand_id
1 'polypeptide(L)'
;MDYGMKNRLSRIISPKDNKTVMLAIDHGYFMGPTGGLEEPDKTISPLIPFADSLMLTRGILRTKINPEFNIPIVLRVSGGTSILKEDLSDEDISVSMEDAVRLNVSAVALSIFIGSAHEKQSIINLSKLVDKGYKYGIPVLAVTAVGRDMNRDSRYLSLACRIAAETGANIVKTYY
;
A
#
# COMPACT_ATOMS: atom_id res chain seq x y z
N MET A 1 -1.31 19.56 -2.33
CA MET A 1 -1.69 18.54 -3.33
C MET A 1 -2.24 19.25 -4.57
N ASP A 2 -1.75 18.88 -5.75
CA ASP A 2 -2.26 19.33 -7.03
C ASP A 2 -3.59 18.66 -7.41
N TYR A 3 -4.16 19.04 -8.56
CA TYR A 3 -5.42 18.50 -9.04
C TYR A 3 -5.34 16.97 -9.27
N GLY A 4 -4.27 16.47 -9.89
CA GLY A 4 -4.11 15.07 -10.21
C GLY A 4 -4.10 14.19 -8.96
N MET A 5 -3.38 14.62 -7.92
CA MET A 5 -3.31 13.94 -6.64
C MET A 5 -4.67 13.95 -5.92
N LYS A 6 -5.37 15.09 -5.90
CA LYS A 6 -6.72 15.20 -5.31
C LYS A 6 -7.74 14.32 -6.05
N ASN A 7 -7.69 14.30 -7.37
CA ASN A 7 -8.58 13.47 -8.20
C ASN A 7 -8.36 11.97 -7.95
N ARG A 8 -7.10 11.53 -7.87
CA ARG A 8 -6.80 10.12 -7.54
C ARG A 8 -7.23 9.76 -6.12
N LEU A 9 -6.98 10.63 -5.17
CA LEU A 9 -7.37 10.41 -3.77
C LEU A 9 -8.89 10.28 -3.61
N SER A 10 -9.67 11.13 -4.29
CA SER A 10 -11.13 11.09 -4.24
C SER A 10 -11.75 9.84 -4.89
N ARG A 11 -10.97 9.11 -5.70
CA ARG A 11 -11.39 7.81 -6.25
C ARG A 11 -11.20 6.68 -5.23
N ILE A 12 -10.29 6.83 -4.27
CA ILE A 12 -10.00 5.84 -3.23
C ILE A 12 -10.87 6.08 -2.00
N ILE A 13 -10.95 7.34 -1.56
CA ILE A 13 -11.71 7.76 -0.38
C ILE A 13 -12.88 8.62 -0.87
N SER A 14 -14.09 8.17 -0.61
CA SER A 14 -15.31 8.87 -1.03
C SER A 14 -15.36 10.29 -0.44
N PRO A 15 -15.46 11.35 -1.26
CA PRO A 15 -15.56 12.72 -0.75
C PRO A 15 -16.91 13.02 -0.09
N LYS A 16 -17.90 12.12 -0.20
CA LYS A 16 -19.24 12.31 0.36
C LYS A 16 -19.27 12.03 1.86
N ASP A 17 -18.54 11.01 2.31
CA ASP A 17 -18.57 10.52 3.68
C ASP A 17 -17.19 10.28 4.28
N ASN A 18 -16.12 10.53 3.51
CA ASN A 18 -14.72 10.32 3.87
C ASN A 18 -14.42 8.88 4.28
N LYS A 19 -15.12 7.91 3.68
CA LYS A 19 -14.95 6.48 3.95
C LYS A 19 -14.42 5.74 2.72
N THR A 20 -13.85 4.55 2.98
CA THR A 20 -13.38 3.62 1.93
C THR A 20 -13.39 2.19 2.45
N VAL A 21 -13.76 1.26 1.59
CA VAL A 21 -13.52 -0.18 1.79
C VAL A 21 -12.43 -0.58 0.80
N MET A 22 -11.21 -0.74 1.30
CA MET A 22 -10.07 -1.16 0.50
C MET A 22 -9.84 -2.66 0.67
N LEU A 23 -10.02 -3.43 -0.40
CA LEU A 23 -9.70 -4.85 -0.41
C LEU A 23 -8.19 -5.02 -0.64
N ALA A 24 -7.47 -5.43 0.40
CA ALA A 24 -6.02 -5.62 0.37
C ALA A 24 -5.67 -7.09 0.14
N ILE A 25 -5.01 -7.38 -0.98
CA ILE A 25 -4.59 -8.72 -1.41
C ILE A 25 -3.11 -8.77 -1.78
N ASP A 26 -2.35 -7.81 -1.27
CA ASP A 26 -0.92 -7.69 -1.58
C ASP A 26 -0.02 -8.62 -0.76
N HIS A 27 -0.50 -9.22 0.32
CA HIS A 27 0.31 -10.00 1.25
C HIS A 27 0.93 -11.28 0.65
N GLY A 28 0.45 -11.78 -0.48
CA GLY A 28 1.04 -12.92 -1.18
C GLY A 28 2.51 -12.71 -1.60
N TYR A 29 2.98 -11.46 -1.73
CA TYR A 29 4.36 -11.18 -2.14
C TYR A 29 5.41 -11.63 -1.11
N PHE A 30 5.04 -11.72 0.17
CA PHE A 30 5.94 -12.18 1.22
C PHE A 30 5.48 -13.47 1.89
N MET A 31 4.17 -13.78 1.87
CA MET A 31 3.60 -14.98 2.49
C MET A 31 3.53 -16.18 1.54
N GLY A 32 3.57 -15.95 0.22
CA GLY A 32 3.33 -16.97 -0.80
C GLY A 32 1.84 -17.25 -1.01
N PRO A 33 1.46 -18.41 -1.57
CA PRO A 33 0.07 -18.79 -1.79
C PRO A 33 -0.60 -19.04 -0.44
N THR A 34 -1.48 -18.14 -0.04
CA THR A 34 -2.27 -18.23 1.20
C THR A 34 -3.69 -18.64 0.88
N GLY A 35 -4.39 -19.25 1.85
CA GLY A 35 -5.77 -19.68 1.68
C GLY A 35 -6.65 -18.55 1.12
N GLY A 36 -7.35 -18.83 0.01
CA GLY A 36 -8.17 -17.87 -0.71
C GLY A 36 -7.43 -16.99 -1.72
N LEU A 37 -6.11 -17.07 -1.84
CA LEU A 37 -5.30 -16.34 -2.83
C LEU A 37 -4.47 -17.25 -3.75
N GLU A 38 -4.75 -18.54 -3.79
CA GLU A 38 -4.16 -19.48 -4.75
C GLU A 38 -4.62 -19.14 -6.18
N GLU A 39 -5.88 -18.74 -6.33
CA GLU A 39 -6.47 -18.27 -7.58
C GLU A 39 -7.13 -16.89 -7.34
N PRO A 40 -6.33 -15.80 -7.32
CA PRO A 40 -6.79 -14.46 -6.94
C PRO A 40 -7.98 -13.95 -7.77
N ASP A 41 -7.99 -14.23 -9.06
CA ASP A 41 -9.06 -13.84 -9.98
C ASP A 41 -10.41 -14.42 -9.56
N LYS A 42 -10.47 -15.69 -9.16
CA LYS A 42 -11.71 -16.34 -8.71
C LYS A 42 -12.19 -15.80 -7.37
N THR A 43 -11.25 -15.53 -6.46
CA THR A 43 -11.56 -15.02 -5.11
C THR A 43 -11.98 -13.56 -5.14
N ILE A 44 -11.29 -12.73 -5.95
CA ILE A 44 -11.45 -11.28 -5.93
C ILE A 44 -12.68 -10.84 -6.73
N SER A 45 -12.92 -11.44 -7.90
CA SER A 45 -13.99 -10.97 -8.81
C SER A 45 -15.36 -10.82 -8.13
N PRO A 46 -15.85 -11.76 -7.30
CA PRO A 46 -17.12 -11.59 -6.62
C PRO A 46 -17.11 -10.53 -5.50
N LEU A 47 -15.93 -10.10 -5.03
CA LEU A 47 -15.78 -9.09 -3.97
C LEU A 47 -15.66 -7.66 -4.51
N ILE A 48 -15.34 -7.50 -5.80
CA ILE A 48 -15.18 -6.18 -6.44
C ILE A 48 -16.38 -5.25 -6.21
N PRO A 49 -17.64 -5.69 -6.31
CA PRO A 49 -18.82 -4.83 -6.11
C PRO A 49 -18.93 -4.25 -4.69
N PHE A 50 -18.19 -4.79 -3.73
CA PHE A 50 -18.23 -4.41 -2.31
C PHE A 50 -16.98 -3.63 -1.87
N ALA A 51 -16.06 -3.34 -2.79
CA ALA A 51 -14.83 -2.63 -2.53
C ALA A 51 -14.77 -1.30 -3.31
N ASP A 52 -14.30 -0.25 -2.66
CA ASP A 52 -14.06 1.05 -3.30
C ASP A 52 -12.68 1.10 -3.98
N SER A 53 -11.74 0.26 -3.54
CA SER A 53 -10.40 0.16 -4.12
C SER A 53 -9.75 -1.19 -3.85
N LEU A 54 -8.77 -1.56 -4.68
CA LEU A 54 -7.94 -2.74 -4.50
C LEU A 54 -6.51 -2.36 -4.17
N MET A 55 -5.93 -3.00 -3.14
CA MET A 55 -4.50 -2.92 -2.85
C MET A 55 -3.84 -4.26 -3.19
N LEU A 56 -2.89 -4.24 -4.13
CA LEU A 56 -2.31 -5.45 -4.70
C LEU A 56 -0.92 -5.21 -5.29
N THR A 57 -0.26 -6.28 -5.69
CA THR A 57 1.05 -6.24 -6.33
C THR A 57 0.94 -6.09 -7.85
N ARG A 58 2.06 -5.65 -8.46
CA ARG A 58 2.16 -5.47 -9.93
C ARG A 58 1.88 -6.76 -10.71
N GLY A 59 2.35 -7.89 -10.21
CA GLY A 59 2.15 -9.20 -10.87
C GLY A 59 0.66 -9.57 -10.92
N ILE A 60 -0.03 -9.47 -9.80
CA ILE A 60 -1.47 -9.75 -9.72
C ILE A 60 -2.27 -8.78 -10.58
N LEU A 61 -1.96 -7.48 -10.54
CA LEU A 61 -2.63 -6.48 -11.38
C LEU A 61 -2.56 -6.82 -12.87
N ARG A 62 -1.38 -7.22 -13.35
CA ARG A 62 -1.16 -7.49 -14.78
C ARG A 62 -1.76 -8.80 -15.27
N THR A 63 -1.94 -9.78 -14.40
CA THR A 63 -2.25 -11.16 -14.81
C THR A 63 -3.61 -11.67 -14.35
N LYS A 64 -4.18 -11.04 -13.31
CA LYS A 64 -5.37 -11.59 -12.61
C LYS A 64 -6.54 -10.61 -12.48
N ILE A 65 -6.33 -9.32 -12.76
CA ILE A 65 -7.39 -8.31 -12.65
C ILE A 65 -7.90 -7.95 -14.03
N ASN A 66 -9.21 -8.11 -14.25
CA ASN A 66 -9.86 -7.62 -15.46
C ASN A 66 -9.89 -6.08 -15.43
N PRO A 67 -9.26 -5.39 -16.40
CA PRO A 67 -9.26 -3.93 -16.46
C PRO A 67 -10.66 -3.30 -16.62
N GLU A 68 -11.65 -4.06 -17.10
CA GLU A 68 -13.03 -3.61 -17.25
C GLU A 68 -13.73 -3.32 -15.91
N PHE A 69 -13.23 -3.85 -14.80
CA PHE A 69 -13.76 -3.53 -13.47
C PHE A 69 -13.65 -2.05 -13.12
N ASN A 70 -12.71 -1.33 -13.74
CA ASN A 70 -12.47 0.11 -13.52
C ASN A 70 -12.38 0.53 -12.04
N ILE A 71 -11.96 -0.39 -11.18
CA ILE A 71 -11.78 -0.14 -9.75
C ILE A 71 -10.46 0.59 -9.49
N PRO A 72 -10.41 1.60 -8.59
CA PRO A 72 -9.20 2.28 -8.22
C PRO A 72 -8.15 1.33 -7.65
N ILE A 73 -6.91 1.44 -8.13
CA ILE A 73 -5.80 0.58 -7.73
C ILE A 73 -4.84 1.32 -6.80
N VAL A 74 -4.53 0.71 -5.67
CA VAL A 74 -3.42 1.07 -4.78
C VAL A 74 -2.31 0.05 -4.98
N LEU A 75 -1.25 0.43 -5.66
CA LEU A 75 -0.20 -0.50 -6.07
C LEU A 75 0.86 -0.65 -4.97
N ARG A 76 1.08 -1.87 -4.48
CA ARG A 76 2.23 -2.19 -3.63
C ARG A 76 3.52 -2.00 -4.44
N VAL A 77 4.40 -1.12 -3.98
CA VAL A 77 5.67 -0.80 -4.66
C VAL A 77 6.91 -1.16 -3.85
N SER A 78 6.76 -1.61 -2.61
CA SER A 78 7.86 -2.13 -1.79
C SER A 78 7.80 -3.65 -1.65
N GLY A 79 8.93 -4.25 -1.37
CA GLY A 79 9.12 -5.67 -1.10
C GLY A 79 10.61 -6.01 -1.02
N GLY A 80 10.93 -7.23 -0.59
CA GLY A 80 12.33 -7.66 -0.50
C GLY A 80 12.55 -8.92 0.33
N THR A 81 11.63 -9.21 1.25
CA THR A 81 11.73 -10.35 2.16
C THR A 81 10.52 -11.29 2.07
N SER A 82 10.64 -12.45 2.66
CA SER A 82 9.55 -13.43 2.79
C SER A 82 9.47 -13.96 4.22
N ILE A 83 8.37 -14.64 4.53
CA ILE A 83 8.15 -15.29 5.85
C ILE A 83 9.21 -16.32 6.23
N LEU A 84 10.13 -16.66 5.34
CA LEU A 84 11.27 -17.55 5.65
C LEU A 84 12.38 -16.82 6.45
N LYS A 85 12.32 -15.48 6.50
CA LYS A 85 13.20 -14.67 7.35
C LYS A 85 12.49 -14.29 8.66
N GLU A 86 13.26 -14.17 9.75
CA GLU A 86 12.73 -13.71 11.04
C GLU A 86 12.30 -12.25 11.01
N ASP A 87 13.05 -11.40 10.29
CA ASP A 87 12.76 -9.98 10.11
C ASP A 87 12.26 -9.70 8.69
N LEU A 88 11.02 -9.25 8.59
CA LEU A 88 10.38 -8.85 7.33
C LEU A 88 10.64 -7.39 6.96
N SER A 89 11.38 -6.64 7.77
CA SER A 89 11.55 -5.20 7.59
C SER A 89 12.54 -4.79 6.50
N ASP A 90 13.34 -5.75 5.99
CA ASP A 90 14.32 -5.51 4.91
C ASP A 90 13.64 -5.41 3.55
N GLU A 91 12.88 -4.34 3.35
CA GLU A 91 12.20 -4.03 2.09
C GLU A 91 12.81 -2.80 1.42
N ASP A 92 12.78 -2.81 0.08
CA ASP A 92 13.11 -1.63 -0.74
C ASP A 92 12.03 -1.41 -1.81
N ILE A 93 12.15 -0.31 -2.57
CA ILE A 93 11.23 0.01 -3.67
C ILE A 93 11.53 -0.91 -4.86
N SER A 94 10.59 -1.79 -5.17
CA SER A 94 10.69 -2.81 -6.22
C SER A 94 9.91 -2.46 -7.50
N VAL A 95 9.11 -1.38 -7.47
CA VAL A 95 8.32 -0.88 -8.61
C VAL A 95 8.55 0.61 -8.77
N SER A 96 8.89 1.06 -9.98
CA SER A 96 9.11 2.48 -10.26
C SER A 96 7.79 3.26 -10.33
N MET A 97 7.86 4.58 -10.11
CA MET A 97 6.70 5.47 -10.26
C MET A 97 6.24 5.55 -11.72
N GLU A 98 7.15 5.46 -12.67
CA GLU A 98 6.86 5.44 -14.10
C GLU A 98 6.01 4.21 -14.48
N ASP A 99 6.30 3.04 -13.88
CA ASP A 99 5.49 1.84 -14.07
C ASP A 99 4.09 2.00 -13.43
N ALA A 100 4.01 2.63 -12.26
CA ALA A 100 2.74 2.95 -11.61
C ALA A 100 1.88 3.90 -12.46
N VAL A 101 2.48 4.93 -13.07
CA VAL A 101 1.80 5.82 -14.04
C VAL A 101 1.27 5.04 -15.23
N ARG A 102 2.12 4.21 -15.85
CA ARG A 102 1.76 3.39 -17.01
C ARG A 102 0.63 2.40 -16.71
N LEU A 103 0.56 1.89 -15.48
CA LEU A 103 -0.51 1.02 -15.00
C LEU A 103 -1.77 1.77 -14.56
N ASN A 104 -1.79 3.10 -14.70
CA ASN A 104 -2.92 3.97 -14.36
C ASN A 104 -3.42 3.78 -12.92
N VAL A 105 -2.52 3.61 -11.96
CA VAL A 105 -2.90 3.41 -10.56
C VAL A 105 -3.39 4.70 -9.90
N SER A 106 -4.24 4.56 -8.90
CA SER A 106 -4.77 5.69 -8.13
C SER A 106 -3.89 6.09 -6.94
N ALA A 107 -3.08 5.16 -6.43
CA ALA A 107 -2.06 5.41 -5.42
C ALA A 107 -0.98 4.34 -5.46
N VAL A 108 0.14 4.61 -4.80
CA VAL A 108 1.18 3.62 -4.51
C VAL A 108 1.27 3.37 -3.00
N ALA A 109 1.64 2.16 -2.60
CA ALA A 109 1.77 1.77 -1.20
C ALA A 109 3.11 1.14 -0.90
N LEU A 110 3.67 1.47 0.27
CA LEU A 110 4.84 0.83 0.83
C LEU A 110 4.64 0.56 2.32
N SER A 111 5.44 -0.33 2.92
CA SER A 111 5.48 -0.50 4.38
C SER A 111 6.57 0.36 5.01
N ILE A 112 6.29 0.87 6.22
CA ILE A 112 7.30 1.39 7.14
C ILE A 112 7.32 0.53 8.40
N PHE A 113 8.52 0.23 8.89
CA PHE A 113 8.75 -0.75 9.96
C PHE A 113 9.37 -0.07 11.18
N ILE A 114 8.53 0.47 12.06
CA ILE A 114 8.97 1.24 13.23
C ILE A 114 9.41 0.31 14.35
N GLY A 115 10.61 0.57 14.89
CA GLY A 115 11.24 -0.27 15.91
C GLY A 115 11.87 -1.57 15.38
N SER A 116 12.10 -1.67 14.06
CA SER A 116 12.77 -2.82 13.42
C SER A 116 14.22 -2.51 13.06
N ALA A 117 14.97 -3.53 12.64
CA ALA A 117 16.36 -3.38 12.20
C ALA A 117 16.51 -2.44 10.98
N HIS A 118 15.51 -2.40 10.11
CA HIS A 118 15.52 -1.59 8.87
C HIS A 118 14.61 -0.36 8.93
N GLU A 119 14.30 0.14 10.14
CA GLU A 119 13.45 1.33 10.36
C GLU A 119 13.89 2.50 9.49
N LYS A 120 15.16 2.91 9.59
CA LYS A 120 15.71 4.04 8.84
C LYS A 120 15.50 3.87 7.33
N GLN A 121 15.76 2.69 6.78
CA GLN A 121 15.62 2.45 5.36
C GLN A 121 14.17 2.60 4.93
N SER A 122 13.22 2.06 5.69
CA SER A 122 11.79 2.14 5.38
C SER A 122 11.27 3.59 5.40
N ILE A 123 11.71 4.42 6.34
CA ILE A 123 11.36 5.85 6.42
C ILE A 123 11.96 6.63 5.23
N ILE A 124 13.22 6.37 4.88
CA ILE A 124 13.88 7.02 3.73
C ILE A 124 13.20 6.61 2.42
N ASN A 125 12.78 5.36 2.30
CA ASN A 125 12.01 4.90 1.13
C ASN A 125 10.66 5.63 1.02
N LEU A 126 9.95 5.84 2.15
CA LEU A 126 8.73 6.64 2.17
C LEU A 126 8.99 8.07 1.69
N SER A 127 10.01 8.75 2.24
CA SER A 127 10.35 10.12 1.85
C SER A 127 10.62 10.23 0.35
N LYS A 128 11.47 9.36 -0.20
CA LYS A 128 11.79 9.33 -1.64
C LYS A 128 10.55 9.04 -2.50
N LEU A 129 9.67 8.16 -2.03
CA LEU A 129 8.45 7.82 -2.76
C LEU A 129 7.45 8.98 -2.73
N VAL A 130 7.36 9.72 -1.62
CA VAL A 130 6.54 10.94 -1.50
C VAL A 130 6.98 12.01 -2.49
N ASP A 131 8.29 12.28 -2.59
CA ASP A 131 8.83 13.24 -3.58
C ASP A 131 8.45 12.85 -5.02
N LYS A 132 8.57 11.57 -5.36
CA LYS A 132 8.11 11.05 -6.66
C LYS A 132 6.60 11.14 -6.81
N GLY A 133 5.84 10.84 -5.75
CA GLY A 133 4.39 10.98 -5.72
C GLY A 133 3.93 12.39 -6.06
N TYR A 134 4.55 13.41 -5.47
CA TYR A 134 4.29 14.81 -5.79
C TYR A 134 4.65 15.15 -7.24
N LYS A 135 5.80 14.67 -7.74
CA LYS A 135 6.23 14.90 -9.13
C LYS A 135 5.23 14.36 -10.15
N TYR A 136 4.63 13.20 -9.89
CA TYR A 136 3.73 12.52 -10.83
C TYR A 136 2.24 12.68 -10.49
N GLY A 137 1.91 13.38 -9.41
CA GLY A 137 0.53 13.57 -8.94
C GLY A 137 -0.12 12.27 -8.44
N ILE A 138 0.65 11.32 -7.89
CA ILE A 138 0.18 10.04 -7.38
C ILE A 138 0.28 10.02 -5.85
N PRO A 139 -0.84 9.83 -5.12
CA PRO A 139 -0.82 9.71 -3.66
C PRO A 139 0.02 8.51 -3.18
N VAL A 140 0.66 8.69 -2.02
CA VAL A 140 1.42 7.65 -1.35
C VAL A 140 0.70 7.19 -0.09
N LEU A 141 0.46 5.88 0.01
CA LEU A 141 -0.07 5.22 1.19
C LEU A 141 1.06 4.54 1.95
N ALA A 142 1.23 4.92 3.23
CA ALA A 142 2.14 4.24 4.15
C ALA A 142 1.37 3.18 4.95
N VAL A 143 1.80 1.92 4.86
CA VAL A 143 1.35 0.84 5.74
C VAL A 143 2.28 0.81 6.93
N THR A 144 1.77 1.06 8.13
CA THR A 144 2.59 1.02 9.33
C THR A 144 2.69 -0.40 9.89
N ALA A 145 3.90 -0.84 10.16
CA ALA A 145 4.22 -2.03 10.92
C ALA A 145 5.11 -1.65 12.10
N VAL A 146 4.85 -2.22 13.25
CA VAL A 146 5.64 -2.08 14.46
C VAL A 146 6.17 -3.43 14.91
N GLY A 147 7.23 -3.47 15.70
CA GLY A 147 7.81 -4.72 16.20
C GLY A 147 6.76 -5.61 16.88
N ARG A 148 6.99 -6.94 16.90
CA ARG A 148 6.02 -7.93 17.40
C ARG A 148 5.48 -7.61 18.78
N ASP A 149 6.34 -7.15 19.69
CA ASP A 149 5.99 -6.82 21.07
C ASP A 149 5.26 -5.48 21.22
N MET A 150 5.17 -4.69 20.12
CA MET A 150 4.58 -3.35 20.09
C MET A 150 3.25 -3.31 19.33
N ASN A 151 2.87 -4.38 18.64
CA ASN A 151 1.84 -4.31 17.59
C ASN A 151 0.40 -4.10 18.11
N ARG A 152 0.17 -4.14 19.42
CA ARG A 152 -1.12 -3.83 20.04
C ARG A 152 -1.06 -2.69 21.06
N ASP A 153 0.06 -1.96 21.10
CA ASP A 153 0.18 -0.78 21.96
C ASP A 153 -0.10 0.49 21.14
N SER A 154 -1.15 1.21 21.53
CA SER A 154 -1.59 2.43 20.85
C SER A 154 -0.51 3.53 20.76
N ARG A 155 0.44 3.56 21.70
CA ARG A 155 1.56 4.52 21.71
C ARG A 155 2.48 4.28 20.50
N TYR A 156 2.82 3.04 20.21
CA TYR A 156 3.70 2.69 19.09
C TYR A 156 2.97 2.83 17.76
N LEU A 157 1.68 2.47 17.70
CA LEU A 157 0.85 2.71 16.52
C LEU A 157 0.71 4.20 16.22
N SER A 158 0.46 5.01 17.25
CA SER A 158 0.40 6.47 17.13
C SER A 158 1.73 7.07 16.67
N LEU A 159 2.85 6.59 17.22
CA LEU A 159 4.19 6.98 16.79
C LEU A 159 4.41 6.68 15.30
N ALA A 160 4.11 5.46 14.87
CA ALA A 160 4.27 5.04 13.47
C ALA A 160 3.38 5.88 12.53
N CYS A 161 2.13 6.13 12.89
CA CYS A 161 1.23 7.00 12.13
C CYS A 161 1.76 8.43 12.05
N ARG A 162 2.29 8.97 13.16
CA ARG A 162 2.86 10.31 13.20
C ARG A 162 4.09 10.42 12.29
N ILE A 163 5.00 9.45 12.34
CA ILE A 163 6.19 9.40 11.46
C ILE A 163 5.74 9.36 9.99
N ALA A 164 4.77 8.49 9.64
CA ALA A 164 4.24 8.42 8.28
C ALA A 164 3.68 9.77 7.79
N ALA A 165 2.87 10.43 8.62
CA ALA A 165 2.25 11.72 8.30
C ALA A 165 3.28 12.84 8.16
N GLU A 166 4.23 12.94 9.09
CA GLU A 166 5.29 13.96 9.06
C GLU A 166 6.28 13.75 7.90
N THR A 167 6.45 12.49 7.44
CA THR A 167 7.24 12.17 6.25
C THR A 167 6.49 12.52 4.95
N GLY A 168 5.19 12.82 5.02
CA GLY A 168 4.38 13.32 3.91
C GLY A 168 3.47 12.28 3.24
N ALA A 169 3.22 11.12 3.86
CA ALA A 169 2.25 10.17 3.36
C ALA A 169 0.85 10.82 3.23
N ASN A 170 0.17 10.55 2.12
CA ASN A 170 -1.17 11.09 1.88
C ASN A 170 -2.26 10.23 2.53
N ILE A 171 -1.99 8.94 2.74
CA ILE A 171 -2.84 7.98 3.42
C ILE A 171 -1.95 7.18 4.38
N VAL A 172 -2.45 6.90 5.57
CA VAL A 172 -1.80 6.00 6.53
C VAL A 172 -2.74 4.85 6.83
N LYS A 173 -2.27 3.62 6.59
CA LYS A 173 -2.97 2.39 6.94
C LYS A 173 -2.32 1.79 8.18
N THR A 174 -3.08 1.65 9.24
CA THR A 174 -2.62 1.08 10.51
C THR A 174 -3.64 0.12 11.10
N TYR A 175 -3.28 -0.55 12.19
CA TYR A 175 -4.21 -1.36 12.96
C TYR A 175 -5.14 -0.47 13.80
N TYR A 176 -6.32 -1.01 14.08
CA TYR A 176 -7.31 -0.40 14.96
C TYR A 176 -7.46 -1.20 16.24
#